data_c313d8fe5cf0b851ca9e0bb38f699877
#
_entry.id   c313d8fe5cf0b851ca9e0bb38f699877
#
_cell.length_a   1.000
_cell.length_b   1.000
_cell.length_c   1.000
_cell.angle_alpha   90.00
_cell.angle_beta   90.00
_cell.angle_gamma   90.00
#
_symmetry.space_group_name_H-M   'P 1'
#
loop_
_entity.id
_entity.type
_entity.pdbx_description
1 polymer ?
#
loop_
_entity_poly.entity_id
_entity_poly.type
_entity_poly.pdbx_seq_one_letter_code
_entity_poly.pdbx_strand_id
1 'polypeptide(L)'
;MIRINQIKKSYGTHENRALILKGISTEIEDGDFVVILGASGSGKSTLLNVISGLEQPDSGSVTYDGTDITAFNDRELTAFRRENVGFIFQQYYLLPNLTVEKNVRMGADLAGNSDYRSVLKAVGLENKLKKYPGELSGGEQQRVAVARALAKRPRVLFLDEPTGALDEATGRQVLDYISRLQEEYRFTVVMVTHNLNIAEMANTVI
;
A
#
# COMPACT_ATOMS: atom_id res chain seq x y z
N MET A 1 12.41 4.07 -9.91
CA MET A 1 13.29 3.73 -8.75
C MET A 1 13.01 4.63 -7.57
N ILE A 2 12.85 4.05 -6.37
CA ILE A 2 12.65 4.79 -5.10
C ILE A 2 13.95 4.68 -4.32
N ARG A 3 14.52 5.81 -3.91
CA ARG A 3 15.71 5.83 -3.07
C ARG A 3 15.40 6.44 -1.72
N ILE A 4 15.75 5.74 -0.67
CA ILE A 4 15.58 6.11 0.72
C ILE A 4 16.97 6.40 1.28
N ASN A 5 17.19 7.58 1.87
CA ASN A 5 18.50 7.99 2.34
C ASN A 5 18.43 8.54 3.77
N GLN A 6 19.05 7.83 4.71
CA GLN A 6 19.24 8.22 6.12
C GLN A 6 17.95 8.68 6.83
N ILE A 7 16.82 8.01 6.54
CA ILE A 7 15.53 8.35 7.15
C ILE A 7 15.56 8.13 8.65
N LYS A 8 15.24 9.19 9.39
CA LYS A 8 14.98 9.14 10.84
C LYS A 8 13.57 9.61 11.14
N LYS A 9 12.93 8.95 12.10
CA LYS A 9 11.59 9.31 12.57
C LYS A 9 11.45 9.00 14.05
N SER A 10 10.90 9.95 14.80
CA SER A 10 10.59 9.82 16.21
C SER A 10 9.16 10.18 16.49
N TYR A 11 8.60 9.61 17.56
CA TYR A 11 7.28 9.99 18.09
C TYR A 11 7.39 10.37 19.58
N GLY A 12 6.41 11.11 20.05
CA GLY A 12 6.32 11.56 21.43
C GLY A 12 6.81 12.99 21.65
N THR A 13 6.73 13.44 22.90
CA THR A 13 7.16 14.76 23.36
C THR A 13 8.58 14.72 23.91
N HIS A 14 9.17 15.87 24.25
CA HIS A 14 10.55 16.02 24.70
C HIS A 14 10.99 15.02 25.78
N GLU A 15 10.11 14.67 26.72
CA GLU A 15 10.42 13.75 27.83
C GLU A 15 10.28 12.26 27.46
N ASN A 16 9.44 11.95 26.47
CA ASN A 16 9.13 10.56 26.04
C ASN A 16 9.32 10.36 24.54
N ARG A 17 10.31 11.01 23.95
CA ARG A 17 10.60 10.89 22.51
C ARG A 17 11.27 9.53 22.21
N ALA A 18 10.59 8.69 21.43
CA ALA A 18 11.11 7.42 20.97
C ALA A 18 11.58 7.52 19.51
N LEU A 19 12.86 7.27 19.25
CA LEU A 19 13.42 7.19 17.91
C LEU A 19 13.08 5.84 17.28
N ILE A 20 12.17 5.82 16.32
CA ILE A 20 11.67 4.62 15.66
C ILE A 20 12.53 4.26 14.44
N LEU A 21 12.72 5.20 13.52
CA LEU A 21 13.62 4.99 12.38
C LEU A 21 14.97 5.65 12.67
N LYS A 22 16.05 4.88 12.56
CA LYS A 22 17.39 5.22 13.08
C LYS A 22 18.41 5.51 11.98
N GLY A 23 17.96 6.01 10.82
CA GLY A 23 18.85 6.30 9.68
C GLY A 23 18.80 5.16 8.65
N ILE A 24 17.60 4.85 8.15
CA ILE A 24 17.37 3.80 7.16
C ILE A 24 17.79 4.32 5.78
N SER A 25 18.57 3.50 5.07
CA SER A 25 18.93 3.74 3.67
C SER A 25 18.74 2.46 2.86
N THR A 26 18.01 2.54 1.76
CA THR A 26 17.79 1.42 0.83
C THR A 26 17.27 1.95 -0.51
N GLU A 27 17.27 1.11 -1.53
CA GLU A 27 16.74 1.40 -2.86
C GLU A 27 15.70 0.34 -3.24
N ILE A 28 14.68 0.75 -3.99
CA ILE A 28 13.60 -0.11 -4.50
C ILE A 28 13.51 0.15 -6.00
N GLU A 29 13.70 -0.91 -6.78
CA GLU A 29 13.61 -0.82 -8.24
C GLU A 29 12.15 -0.77 -8.71
N ASP A 30 11.93 -0.18 -9.88
CA ASP A 30 10.59 -0.14 -10.48
C ASP A 30 10.16 -1.55 -10.90
N GLY A 31 8.93 -1.90 -10.55
CA GLY A 31 8.35 -3.21 -10.85
C GLY A 31 8.73 -4.32 -9.87
N ASP A 32 9.53 -4.04 -8.85
CA ASP A 32 9.86 -5.02 -7.81
C ASP A 32 8.68 -5.31 -6.87
N PHE A 33 8.67 -6.54 -6.36
CA PHE A 33 7.89 -6.95 -5.21
C PHE A 33 8.81 -7.00 -3.98
N VAL A 34 8.73 -5.97 -3.14
CA VAL A 34 9.59 -5.80 -1.97
C VAL A 34 8.82 -6.11 -0.70
N VAL A 35 9.41 -6.94 0.18
CA VAL A 35 8.88 -7.22 1.51
C VAL A 35 9.81 -6.65 2.58
N ILE A 36 9.26 -5.78 3.43
CA ILE A 36 9.91 -5.28 4.65
C ILE A 36 9.49 -6.21 5.78
N LEU A 37 10.43 -7.03 6.24
CA LEU A 37 10.19 -8.06 7.25
C LEU A 37 10.71 -7.62 8.63
N GLY A 38 9.98 -7.95 9.68
CA GLY A 38 10.46 -7.68 11.05
C GLY A 38 9.40 -7.88 12.10
N ALA A 39 9.84 -7.91 13.36
CA ALA A 39 8.95 -8.09 14.53
C ALA A 39 7.92 -6.95 14.64
N SER A 40 6.82 -7.20 15.35
CA SER A 40 5.86 -6.14 15.68
C SER A 40 6.55 -5.01 16.46
N GLY A 41 6.21 -3.76 16.12
CA GLY A 41 6.80 -2.58 16.77
C GLY A 41 8.20 -2.19 16.25
N SER A 42 8.78 -2.87 15.25
CA SER A 42 10.11 -2.54 14.71
C SER A 42 10.16 -1.29 13.83
N GLY A 43 9.02 -0.63 13.57
CA GLY A 43 8.95 0.59 12.77
C GLY A 43 8.59 0.37 11.29
N LYS A 44 8.19 -0.83 10.88
CA LYS A 44 7.85 -1.16 9.47
C LYS A 44 6.75 -0.26 8.90
N SER A 45 5.61 -0.14 9.60
CA SER A 45 4.50 0.72 9.17
C SER A 45 4.92 2.19 9.15
N THR A 46 5.77 2.63 10.09
CA THR A 46 6.35 3.97 10.08
C THR A 46 7.20 4.20 8.82
N LEU A 47 8.05 3.23 8.47
CA LEU A 47 8.85 3.33 7.25
C LEU A 47 7.94 3.38 6.01
N LEU A 48 6.93 2.51 5.95
CA LEU A 48 5.96 2.49 4.86
C LEU A 48 5.23 3.84 4.72
N ASN A 49 4.80 4.45 5.83
CA ASN A 49 4.16 5.77 5.84
C ASN A 49 5.09 6.88 5.33
N VAL A 50 6.36 6.83 5.71
CA VAL A 50 7.34 7.83 5.26
C VAL A 50 7.62 7.69 3.76
N ILE A 51 7.89 6.49 3.27
CA ILE A 51 8.21 6.31 1.85
C ILE A 51 7.01 6.51 0.93
N SER A 52 5.79 6.32 1.42
CA SER A 52 4.56 6.61 0.66
C SER A 52 4.13 8.09 0.70
N GLY A 53 4.83 8.93 1.47
CA GLY A 53 4.48 10.33 1.68
C GLY A 53 3.21 10.55 2.52
N LEU A 54 2.78 9.54 3.29
CA LEU A 54 1.71 9.70 4.29
C LEU A 54 2.21 10.44 5.52
N GLU A 55 3.51 10.34 5.80
CA GLU A 55 4.14 10.95 6.96
C GLU A 55 5.50 11.54 6.60
N GLN A 56 5.82 12.71 7.15
CA GLN A 56 7.12 13.34 6.94
C GLN A 56 8.17 12.74 7.89
N PRO A 57 9.41 12.48 7.44
CA PRO A 57 10.51 12.09 8.32
C PRO A 57 11.00 13.28 9.14
N ASP A 58 11.71 13.00 10.25
CA ASP A 58 12.42 14.05 11.02
C ASP A 58 13.68 14.53 10.28
N SER A 59 14.32 13.63 9.53
CA SER A 59 15.48 13.91 8.68
C SER A 59 15.69 12.78 7.66
N GLY A 60 16.55 13.04 6.67
CA GLY A 60 16.79 12.17 5.53
C GLY A 60 15.89 12.54 4.35
N SER A 61 15.96 11.77 3.27
CA SER A 61 15.19 12.03 2.05
C SER A 61 14.63 10.77 1.42
N VAL A 62 13.48 10.92 0.74
CA VAL A 62 12.88 9.89 -0.11
C VAL A 62 12.72 10.48 -1.50
N THR A 63 13.37 9.87 -2.48
CA THR A 63 13.28 10.33 -3.87
C THR A 63 12.60 9.29 -4.76
N TYR A 64 11.75 9.76 -5.66
CA TYR A 64 11.14 9.00 -6.75
C TYR A 64 11.70 9.53 -8.08
N ASP A 65 12.50 8.73 -8.75
CA ASP A 65 13.23 9.11 -9.98
C ASP A 65 13.98 10.45 -9.86
N GLY A 66 14.63 10.65 -8.71
CA GLY A 66 15.38 11.86 -8.42
C GLY A 66 14.55 13.02 -7.86
N THR A 67 13.22 12.93 -7.84
CA THR A 67 12.37 13.95 -7.21
C THR A 67 12.21 13.66 -5.72
N ASP A 68 12.66 14.57 -4.87
CA ASP A 68 12.59 14.44 -3.41
C ASP A 68 11.19 14.83 -2.89
N ILE A 69 10.42 13.82 -2.46
CA ILE A 69 9.07 14.03 -1.91
C ILE A 69 9.07 14.54 -0.47
N THR A 70 10.20 14.46 0.24
CA THR A 70 10.30 14.99 1.61
C THR A 70 10.38 16.51 1.65
N ALA A 71 10.70 17.12 0.51
CA ALA A 71 10.68 18.58 0.34
C ALA A 71 9.28 19.13 -0.04
N PHE A 72 8.32 18.25 -0.32
CA PHE A 72 6.98 18.64 -0.76
C PHE A 72 6.14 19.22 0.39
N ASN A 73 5.34 20.23 0.08
CA ASN A 73 4.27 20.69 0.96
C ASN A 73 3.03 19.74 0.89
N ASP A 74 2.05 19.97 1.76
CA ASP A 74 0.85 19.09 1.86
C ASP A 74 0.06 18.98 0.54
N ARG A 75 0.00 20.06 -0.25
CA ARG A 75 -0.69 20.06 -1.55
C ARG A 75 0.06 19.23 -2.57
N GLU A 76 1.36 19.34 -2.62
CA GLU A 76 2.25 18.56 -3.50
C GLU A 76 2.23 17.08 -3.11
N LEU A 77 2.32 16.76 -1.80
CA LEU A 77 2.18 15.39 -1.31
C LEU A 77 0.81 14.78 -1.65
N THR A 78 -0.25 15.57 -1.56
CA THR A 78 -1.59 15.10 -1.92
C THR A 78 -1.70 14.80 -3.41
N ALA A 79 -1.14 15.65 -4.28
CA ALA A 79 -1.07 15.41 -5.72
C ALA A 79 -0.21 14.17 -6.02
N PHE A 80 0.97 14.07 -5.41
CA PHE A 80 1.86 12.92 -5.55
C PHE A 80 1.17 11.61 -5.17
N ARG A 81 0.52 11.53 -3.99
CA ARG A 81 -0.20 10.33 -3.54
C ARG A 81 -1.35 9.98 -4.46
N ARG A 82 -2.08 10.98 -4.96
CA ARG A 82 -3.18 10.77 -5.90
C ARG A 82 -2.71 10.09 -7.17
N GLU A 83 -1.58 10.49 -7.70
CA GLU A 83 -1.08 10.05 -9.01
C GLU A 83 -0.22 8.78 -8.93
N ASN A 84 0.55 8.61 -7.86
CA ASN A 84 1.59 7.58 -7.81
C ASN A 84 1.33 6.46 -6.81
N VAL A 85 0.52 6.68 -5.76
CA VAL A 85 0.45 5.78 -4.61
C VAL A 85 -0.90 5.10 -4.50
N GLY A 86 -0.92 3.76 -4.50
CA GLY A 86 -2.00 2.94 -3.97
C GLY A 86 -1.65 2.50 -2.55
N PHE A 87 -2.63 2.41 -1.65
CA PHE A 87 -2.40 1.95 -0.28
C PHE A 87 -3.47 0.94 0.16
N ILE A 88 -3.02 -0.16 0.76
CA ILE A 88 -3.84 -1.20 1.34
C ILE A 88 -3.41 -1.38 2.80
N PHE A 89 -4.34 -1.20 3.70
CA PHE A 89 -4.14 -1.34 5.14
C PHE A 89 -4.60 -2.71 5.64
N GLN A 90 -4.17 -3.11 6.80
CA GLN A 90 -4.64 -4.30 7.49
C GLN A 90 -6.16 -4.26 7.72
N GLN A 91 -6.71 -3.11 8.09
CA GLN A 91 -8.14 -2.84 8.07
C GLN A 91 -8.52 -2.31 6.70
N TYR A 92 -9.59 -2.82 6.13
CA TYR A 92 -9.96 -2.57 4.72
C TYR A 92 -10.33 -1.12 4.40
N TYR A 93 -10.76 -0.35 5.42
CA TYR A 93 -11.24 1.04 5.32
C TYR A 93 -12.20 1.26 4.15
N LEU A 94 -13.10 0.30 3.94
CA LEU A 94 -14.19 0.46 2.98
C LEU A 94 -15.24 1.40 3.55
N LEU A 95 -15.85 2.20 2.68
CA LEU A 95 -16.98 3.04 3.06
C LEU A 95 -18.23 2.16 3.18
N PRO A 96 -18.78 1.97 4.40
CA PRO A 96 -19.84 0.98 4.64
C PRO A 96 -21.15 1.34 3.93
N ASN A 97 -21.38 2.62 3.67
CA ASN A 97 -22.57 3.15 3.00
C ASN A 97 -22.47 3.16 1.47
N LEU A 98 -21.36 2.69 0.92
CA LEU A 98 -21.13 2.57 -0.52
C LEU A 98 -21.07 1.11 -0.92
N THR A 99 -21.63 0.79 -2.09
CA THR A 99 -21.51 -0.55 -2.68
C THR A 99 -20.07 -0.85 -3.09
N VAL A 100 -19.76 -2.11 -3.39
CA VAL A 100 -18.48 -2.55 -3.96
C VAL A 100 -18.07 -1.68 -5.15
N GLU A 101 -18.97 -1.54 -6.13
CA GLU A 101 -18.70 -0.71 -7.32
C GLU A 101 -18.35 0.74 -6.95
N LYS A 102 -19.12 1.36 -6.06
CA LYS A 102 -18.90 2.75 -5.64
C LYS A 102 -17.60 2.93 -4.84
N ASN A 103 -17.24 1.96 -3.97
CA ASN A 103 -15.97 1.97 -3.26
C ASN A 103 -14.78 1.96 -4.24
N VAL A 104 -14.82 1.11 -5.26
CA VAL A 104 -13.73 1.00 -6.24
C VAL A 104 -13.73 2.20 -7.19
N ARG A 105 -14.90 2.63 -7.66
CA ARG A 105 -15.04 3.80 -8.53
C ARG A 105 -14.47 5.07 -7.90
N MET A 106 -14.62 5.25 -6.59
CA MET A 106 -14.04 6.40 -5.89
C MET A 106 -12.50 6.47 -6.08
N GLY A 107 -11.80 5.32 -6.06
CA GLY A 107 -10.37 5.27 -6.37
C GLY A 107 -10.10 5.67 -7.83
N ALA A 108 -10.89 5.17 -8.76
CA ALA A 108 -10.79 5.46 -10.18
C ALA A 108 -11.05 6.95 -10.49
N ASP A 109 -12.08 7.52 -9.90
CA ASP A 109 -12.47 8.93 -10.10
C ASP A 109 -11.35 9.89 -9.65
N LEU A 110 -10.62 9.55 -8.57
CA LEU A 110 -9.46 10.33 -8.10
C LEU A 110 -8.34 10.43 -9.14
N ALA A 111 -8.17 9.41 -9.97
CA ALA A 111 -7.14 9.35 -11.02
C ALA A 111 -7.69 9.62 -12.43
N GLY A 112 -8.98 9.96 -12.57
CA GLY A 112 -9.62 10.13 -13.87
C GLY A 112 -9.69 8.84 -14.71
N ASN A 113 -9.63 7.66 -14.07
CA ASN A 113 -9.68 6.38 -14.75
C ASN A 113 -11.13 5.88 -14.89
N SER A 114 -11.56 5.62 -16.11
CA SER A 114 -12.90 5.08 -16.41
C SER A 114 -12.97 3.55 -16.38
N ASP A 115 -11.82 2.86 -16.47
CA ASP A 115 -11.73 1.40 -16.58
C ASP A 115 -11.49 0.71 -15.23
N TYR A 116 -12.35 0.99 -14.25
CA TYR A 116 -12.28 0.31 -12.95
C TYR A 116 -12.96 -1.07 -12.94
N ARG A 117 -13.78 -1.38 -13.96
CA ARG A 117 -14.49 -2.67 -14.05
C ARG A 117 -13.57 -3.82 -14.40
N SER A 118 -12.54 -3.58 -15.21
CA SER A 118 -11.50 -4.57 -15.48
C SER A 118 -10.81 -5.04 -14.21
N VAL A 119 -10.49 -4.11 -13.31
CA VAL A 119 -9.88 -4.40 -12.00
C VAL A 119 -10.83 -5.20 -11.12
N LEU A 120 -12.13 -4.85 -11.06
CA LEU A 120 -13.14 -5.61 -10.31
C LEU A 120 -13.26 -7.05 -10.82
N LYS A 121 -13.22 -7.25 -12.13
CA LYS A 121 -13.21 -8.58 -12.74
C LYS A 121 -11.92 -9.34 -12.39
N ALA A 122 -10.78 -8.69 -12.46
CA ALA A 122 -9.49 -9.30 -12.17
C ALA A 122 -9.36 -9.80 -10.72
N VAL A 123 -10.06 -9.17 -9.77
CA VAL A 123 -10.15 -9.64 -8.38
C VAL A 123 -11.37 -10.54 -8.09
N GLY A 124 -12.12 -10.95 -9.12
CA GLY A 124 -13.25 -11.89 -9.01
C GLY A 124 -14.48 -11.32 -8.28
N LEU A 125 -14.78 -10.03 -8.48
CA LEU A 125 -15.90 -9.34 -7.80
C LEU A 125 -16.99 -8.84 -8.76
N GLU A 126 -17.00 -9.25 -10.01
CA GLU A 126 -17.99 -8.82 -11.01
C GLU A 126 -19.43 -9.13 -10.62
N ASN A 127 -19.66 -10.19 -9.85
CA ASN A 127 -21.00 -10.60 -9.38
C ASN A 127 -21.39 -9.95 -8.05
N LYS A 128 -20.54 -9.10 -7.46
CA LYS A 128 -20.72 -8.48 -6.13
C LYS A 128 -20.90 -6.96 -6.18
N LEU A 129 -20.97 -6.35 -7.35
CA LEU A 129 -20.95 -4.90 -7.57
C LEU A 129 -21.95 -4.12 -6.72
N LYS A 130 -23.14 -4.66 -6.52
CA LYS A 130 -24.24 -4.03 -5.77
C LYS A 130 -24.23 -4.33 -4.27
N LYS A 131 -23.34 -5.22 -3.81
CA LYS A 131 -23.21 -5.57 -2.40
C LYS A 131 -22.56 -4.45 -1.61
N TYR A 132 -22.89 -4.36 -0.32
CA TYR A 132 -22.25 -3.47 0.63
C TYR A 132 -21.15 -4.23 1.40
N PRO A 133 -20.14 -3.52 1.96
CA PRO A 133 -19.06 -4.17 2.70
C PRO A 133 -19.53 -5.16 3.78
N GLY A 134 -20.58 -4.85 4.53
CA GLY A 134 -21.12 -5.73 5.57
C GLY A 134 -21.75 -7.04 5.05
N GLU A 135 -21.96 -7.19 3.74
CA GLU A 135 -22.49 -8.39 3.10
C GLU A 135 -21.36 -9.28 2.51
N LEU A 136 -20.10 -8.90 2.71
CA LEU A 136 -18.92 -9.56 2.14
C LEU A 136 -18.12 -10.29 3.22
N SER A 137 -17.48 -11.39 2.85
CA SER A 137 -16.44 -12.00 3.69
C SER A 137 -15.21 -11.08 3.82
N GLY A 138 -14.37 -11.32 4.84
CA GLY A 138 -13.15 -10.54 5.03
C GLY A 138 -12.24 -10.53 3.79
N GLY A 139 -12.05 -11.70 3.14
CA GLY A 139 -11.27 -11.79 1.90
C GLY A 139 -11.90 -11.04 0.73
N GLU A 140 -13.24 -11.02 0.63
CA GLU A 140 -13.94 -10.21 -0.39
C GLU A 140 -13.76 -8.71 -0.11
N GLN A 141 -13.86 -8.28 1.16
CA GLN A 141 -13.60 -6.90 1.56
C GLN A 141 -12.18 -6.48 1.23
N GLN A 142 -11.20 -7.35 1.49
CA GLN A 142 -9.81 -7.08 1.14
C GLN A 142 -9.63 -6.95 -0.38
N ARG A 143 -10.25 -7.83 -1.18
CA ARG A 143 -10.21 -7.70 -2.65
C ARG A 143 -10.87 -6.40 -3.14
N VAL A 144 -11.92 -5.90 -2.47
CA VAL A 144 -12.47 -4.56 -2.77
C VAL A 144 -11.46 -3.46 -2.46
N ALA A 145 -10.73 -3.54 -1.34
CA ALA A 145 -9.68 -2.58 -0.99
C ALA A 145 -8.53 -2.61 -2.02
N VAL A 146 -8.11 -3.81 -2.45
CA VAL A 146 -7.13 -4.00 -3.53
C VAL A 146 -7.62 -3.36 -4.83
N ALA A 147 -8.86 -3.67 -5.25
CA ALA A 147 -9.44 -3.10 -6.47
C ALA A 147 -9.53 -1.57 -6.41
N ARG A 148 -9.94 -1.00 -5.26
CA ARG A 148 -10.00 0.45 -5.05
C ARG A 148 -8.63 1.11 -5.20
N ALA A 149 -7.58 0.50 -4.63
CA ALA A 149 -6.23 1.02 -4.72
C ALA A 149 -5.69 0.94 -6.16
N LEU A 150 -5.91 -0.18 -6.85
CA LEU A 150 -5.44 -0.42 -8.21
C LEU A 150 -6.25 0.32 -9.29
N ALA A 151 -7.52 0.66 -9.01
CA ALA A 151 -8.34 1.47 -9.92
C ALA A 151 -7.75 2.86 -10.19
N LYS A 152 -6.85 3.33 -9.33
CA LYS A 152 -6.05 4.54 -9.55
C LYS A 152 -4.92 4.35 -10.58
N ARG A 153 -4.58 3.11 -10.93
CA ARG A 153 -3.35 2.77 -11.68
C ARG A 153 -2.10 3.35 -11.03
N PRO A 154 -1.85 3.05 -9.76
CA PRO A 154 -0.72 3.62 -9.04
C PRO A 154 0.59 3.08 -9.61
N ARG A 155 1.65 3.87 -9.50
CA ARG A 155 3.01 3.42 -9.79
C ARG A 155 3.54 2.47 -8.71
N VAL A 156 3.19 2.74 -7.45
CA VAL A 156 3.59 1.94 -6.29
C VAL A 156 2.38 1.60 -5.44
N LEU A 157 2.25 0.31 -5.09
CA LEU A 157 1.25 -0.21 -4.18
C LEU A 157 1.91 -0.53 -2.84
N PHE A 158 1.53 0.20 -1.81
CA PHE A 158 1.96 -0.04 -0.43
C PHE A 158 0.95 -0.91 0.31
N LEU A 159 1.44 -1.92 1.05
CA LEU A 159 0.61 -2.86 1.79
C LEU A 159 1.08 -2.95 3.24
N ASP A 160 0.23 -2.58 4.17
CA ASP A 160 0.51 -2.71 5.60
C ASP A 160 -0.26 -3.90 6.18
N GLU A 161 0.45 -5.02 6.39
CA GLU A 161 -0.09 -6.29 6.92
C GLU A 161 -1.39 -6.73 6.19
N PRO A 162 -1.42 -6.83 4.84
CA PRO A 162 -2.67 -6.94 4.06
C PRO A 162 -3.46 -8.22 4.33
N THR A 163 -2.86 -9.22 4.96
CA THR A 163 -3.48 -10.51 5.28
C THR A 163 -3.67 -10.74 6.77
N GLY A 164 -3.28 -9.79 7.62
CA GLY A 164 -3.26 -9.96 9.08
C GLY A 164 -4.65 -10.18 9.72
N ALA A 165 -5.74 -9.85 9.03
CA ALA A 165 -7.12 -10.07 9.47
C ALA A 165 -7.79 -11.28 8.78
N LEU A 166 -7.05 -12.06 7.96
CA LEU A 166 -7.57 -13.17 7.16
C LEU A 166 -7.00 -14.51 7.65
N ASP A 167 -7.74 -15.59 7.42
CA ASP A 167 -7.17 -16.93 7.50
C ASP A 167 -6.09 -17.14 6.42
N GLU A 168 -5.22 -18.12 6.63
CA GLU A 168 -4.05 -18.34 5.78
C GLU A 168 -4.42 -18.60 4.32
N ALA A 169 -5.46 -19.42 4.06
CA ALA A 169 -5.88 -19.77 2.69
C ALA A 169 -6.43 -18.55 1.96
N THR A 170 -7.27 -17.77 2.61
CA THR A 170 -7.83 -16.53 2.07
C THR A 170 -6.75 -15.48 1.85
N GLY A 171 -5.82 -15.33 2.81
CA GLY A 171 -4.68 -14.43 2.70
C GLY A 171 -3.80 -14.76 1.48
N ARG A 172 -3.49 -16.04 1.27
CA ARG A 172 -2.72 -16.50 0.10
C ARG A 172 -3.43 -16.16 -1.21
N GLN A 173 -4.74 -16.40 -1.31
CA GLN A 173 -5.51 -16.02 -2.50
C GLN A 173 -5.45 -14.52 -2.81
N VAL A 174 -5.52 -13.65 -1.79
CA VAL A 174 -5.40 -12.19 -1.97
C VAL A 174 -4.01 -11.82 -2.50
N LEU A 175 -2.96 -12.43 -1.96
CA LEU A 175 -1.59 -12.18 -2.42
C LEU A 175 -1.37 -12.67 -3.86
N ASP A 176 -1.94 -13.82 -4.22
CA ASP A 176 -1.90 -14.35 -5.60
C ASP A 176 -2.60 -13.40 -6.59
N TYR A 177 -3.68 -12.73 -6.17
CA TYR A 177 -4.31 -11.67 -6.97
C TYR A 177 -3.38 -10.47 -7.16
N ILE A 178 -2.73 -10.01 -6.07
CA ILE A 178 -1.81 -8.88 -6.12
C ILE A 178 -0.62 -9.19 -7.03
N SER A 179 0.01 -10.37 -6.89
CA SER A 179 1.14 -10.80 -7.72
C SER A 179 0.78 -10.83 -9.21
N ARG A 180 -0.34 -11.46 -9.56
CA ARG A 180 -0.79 -11.51 -10.97
C ARG A 180 -1.05 -10.12 -11.54
N LEU A 181 -1.67 -9.23 -10.76
CA LEU A 181 -1.94 -7.87 -11.19
C LEU A 181 -0.65 -7.04 -11.29
N GLN A 182 0.33 -7.30 -10.41
CA GLN A 182 1.65 -6.68 -10.47
C GLN A 182 2.41 -7.08 -11.76
N GLU A 183 2.35 -8.35 -12.13
CA GLU A 183 2.94 -8.82 -13.40
C GLU A 183 2.25 -8.22 -14.62
N GLU A 184 0.91 -8.08 -14.59
CA GLU A 184 0.12 -7.55 -15.71
C GLU A 184 0.31 -6.03 -15.86
N TYR A 185 0.22 -5.28 -14.77
CA TYR A 185 0.23 -3.80 -14.79
C TYR A 185 1.60 -3.18 -14.49
N ARG A 186 2.59 -3.98 -14.10
CA ARG A 186 4.00 -3.58 -13.88
C ARG A 186 4.18 -2.47 -12.83
N PHE A 187 3.36 -2.41 -11.79
CA PHE A 187 3.56 -1.52 -10.66
C PHE A 187 4.54 -2.14 -9.63
N THR A 188 5.20 -1.30 -8.85
CA THR A 188 6.04 -1.71 -7.74
C THR A 188 5.17 -2.08 -6.53
N VAL A 189 5.50 -3.14 -5.81
CA VAL A 189 4.86 -3.53 -4.56
C VAL A 189 5.83 -3.34 -3.41
N VAL A 190 5.39 -2.66 -2.36
CA VAL A 190 6.13 -2.56 -1.08
C VAL A 190 5.20 -3.01 0.04
N MET A 191 5.49 -4.16 0.62
CA MET A 191 4.68 -4.78 1.65
C MET A 191 5.44 -4.87 2.96
N VAL A 192 4.77 -4.53 4.07
CA VAL A 192 5.27 -4.84 5.40
C VAL A 192 4.51 -6.02 5.98
N THR A 193 5.23 -6.96 6.58
CA THR A 193 4.66 -8.12 7.24
C THR A 193 5.62 -8.68 8.30
N HIS A 194 5.07 -9.47 9.21
CA HIS A 194 5.85 -10.32 10.13
C HIS A 194 5.81 -11.81 9.71
N ASN A 195 5.11 -12.16 8.63
CA ASN A 195 4.97 -13.53 8.15
C ASN A 195 6.11 -13.89 7.18
N LEU A 196 6.99 -14.81 7.62
CA LEU A 196 8.14 -15.28 6.85
C LEU A 196 7.75 -15.97 5.53
N ASN A 197 6.61 -16.68 5.49
CA ASN A 197 6.17 -17.39 4.29
C ASN A 197 5.80 -16.42 3.14
N ILE A 198 5.43 -15.17 3.46
CA ILE A 198 5.14 -14.14 2.47
C ILE A 198 6.44 -13.59 1.86
N ALA A 199 7.53 -13.58 2.63
CA ALA A 199 8.82 -13.11 2.14
C ALA A 199 9.37 -13.95 0.96
N GLU A 200 8.94 -15.21 0.84
CA GLU A 200 9.31 -16.08 -0.29
C GLU A 200 8.74 -15.61 -1.64
N MET A 201 7.70 -14.78 -1.63
CA MET A 201 7.11 -14.20 -2.83
C MET A 201 7.87 -12.96 -3.33
N ALA A 202 8.76 -12.40 -2.53
CA ALA A 202 9.43 -11.14 -2.81
C ALA A 202 10.63 -11.32 -3.76
N ASN A 203 10.86 -10.33 -4.63
CA ASN A 203 12.13 -10.20 -5.34
C ASN A 203 13.22 -9.69 -4.38
N THR A 204 12.84 -8.83 -3.44
CA THR A 204 13.75 -8.21 -2.46
C THR A 204 13.14 -8.24 -1.06
N VAL A 205 13.93 -8.63 -0.07
CA VAL A 205 13.54 -8.59 1.36
C VAL A 205 14.46 -7.61 2.09
N ILE A 206 13.84 -6.70 2.89
CA ILE A 206 14.51 -5.68 3.69
C ILE A 206 14.25 -5.92 5.17
#